data_f4dc18e41cdeb91192e7769533f862f9
#
_entry.id   f4dc18e41cdeb91192e7769533f862f9
#
_cell.length_a   1.000
_cell.length_b   1.000
_cell.length_c   1.000
_cell.angle_alpha   90.00
_cell.angle_beta   90.00
_cell.angle_gamma   90.00
#
_symmetry.space_group_name_H-M   'P 1'
#
loop_
_entity.id
_entity.type
_entity.pdbx_description
1 polymer ?
#
loop_
_entity_poly.entity_id
_entity_poly.type
_entity_poly.pdbx_seq_one_letter_code
_entity_poly.pdbx_strand_id
1 'polypeptide(L)'
;MTRLLMILALAGTLALAGCGNKLEVRTAGETEGLYIDIGELKYQVQLSRIINQHERYDQVYLKGLPDGTLPPKADEAWFGIWLRVQNTTSEKTLPAAEDFMIVDTQENEFEPIELDPVANVFAYAPTDLGPNTIVPDSQSPAGEGVIQGSLLLFKLTNEALQNRPLEFKIQSPENIEEVGIVDLDV
;
A
#
# COMPACT_ATOMS: atom_id res chain seq x y z
N MET A 1 5.49 18.57 78.12
CA MET A 1 4.63 17.72 77.28
C MET A 1 4.55 18.35 75.90
N THR A 2 5.46 17.99 75.04
CA THR A 2 5.70 18.63 73.76
C THR A 2 5.21 17.67 72.69
N ARG A 3 4.09 17.98 72.02
CA ARG A 3 3.59 17.18 70.88
C ARG A 3 4.20 17.72 69.58
N LEU A 4 5.08 16.94 69.05
CA LEU A 4 5.72 17.13 67.78
C LEU A 4 4.75 16.87 66.66
N LEU A 5 4.35 17.91 65.92
CA LEU A 5 3.56 17.78 64.68
C LEU A 5 4.54 17.51 63.54
N MET A 6 4.56 16.28 63.10
CA MET A 6 5.30 15.85 61.90
C MET A 6 4.42 16.14 60.67
N ILE A 7 4.72 17.23 60.00
CA ILE A 7 4.10 17.52 58.67
C ILE A 7 4.81 16.68 57.62
N LEU A 8 4.12 15.65 57.17
CA LEU A 8 4.58 14.81 56.09
C LEU A 8 4.32 15.57 54.78
N ALA A 9 5.34 16.18 54.22
CA ALA A 9 5.28 16.78 52.90
C ALA A 9 5.25 15.65 51.85
N LEU A 10 4.08 15.33 51.38
CA LEU A 10 3.88 14.42 50.25
C LEU A 10 4.27 15.14 48.96
N ALA A 11 5.52 14.99 48.55
CA ALA A 11 6.01 15.46 47.29
C ALA A 11 5.38 14.59 46.16
N GLY A 12 4.27 15.07 45.63
CA GLY A 12 3.68 14.49 44.44
C GLY A 12 4.61 14.71 43.24
N THR A 13 5.36 13.70 42.87
CA THR A 13 6.04 13.67 41.58
C THR A 13 4.98 13.54 40.48
N LEU A 14 4.61 14.67 39.86
CA LEU A 14 3.93 14.66 38.60
C LEU A 14 4.90 14.00 37.59
N ALA A 15 4.66 12.74 37.31
CA ALA A 15 5.19 12.10 36.11
C ALA A 15 4.51 12.81 34.91
N LEU A 16 5.22 13.75 34.31
CA LEU A 16 4.92 14.24 32.98
C LEU A 16 5.07 13.01 32.06
N ALA A 17 3.97 12.31 31.83
CA ALA A 17 3.86 11.40 30.71
C ALA A 17 4.03 12.28 29.47
N GLY A 18 5.26 12.38 29.00
CA GLY A 18 5.56 12.96 27.70
C GLY A 18 4.82 12.12 26.68
N CYS A 19 3.75 12.68 26.09
CA CYS A 19 3.24 12.21 24.79
C CYS A 19 4.37 12.46 23.78
N GLY A 20 5.37 11.61 23.78
CA GLY A 20 6.26 11.46 22.65
C GLY A 20 5.35 10.91 21.55
N ASN A 21 5.14 11.66 20.47
CA ASN A 21 4.70 11.11 19.21
C ASN A 21 5.79 10.14 18.76
N LYS A 22 5.76 8.91 19.28
CA LYS A 22 6.41 7.81 18.60
C LYS A 22 5.62 7.68 17.30
N LEU A 23 6.27 8.00 16.20
CA LEU A 23 5.79 7.57 14.90
C LEU A 23 5.68 6.05 15.01
N GLU A 24 4.45 5.58 15.13
CA GLU A 24 4.17 4.15 15.22
C GLU A 24 4.43 3.59 13.84
N VAL A 25 5.46 2.77 13.70
CA VAL A 25 5.75 2.05 12.46
C VAL A 25 4.63 1.04 12.27
N ARG A 26 3.84 1.22 11.24
CA ARG A 26 2.71 0.36 10.90
C ARG A 26 3.06 -0.44 9.66
N THR A 27 3.28 -1.74 9.80
CA THR A 27 3.55 -2.67 8.69
C THR A 27 2.31 -3.40 8.21
N ALA A 28 1.16 -3.22 8.87
CA ALA A 28 -0.11 -3.79 8.47
C ALA A 28 -1.22 -2.74 8.46
N GLY A 29 -2.09 -2.79 7.44
CA GLY A 29 -3.29 -1.98 7.30
C GLY A 29 -4.53 -2.86 7.29
N GLU A 30 -5.44 -2.66 8.26
CA GLU A 30 -6.70 -3.41 8.36
C GLU A 30 -7.73 -2.99 7.28
N THR A 31 -7.41 -2.00 6.46
CA THR A 31 -8.26 -1.47 5.39
C THR A 31 -7.44 -0.62 4.43
N GLU A 32 -7.97 -0.41 3.26
CA GLU A 32 -7.43 0.53 2.27
C GLU A 32 -7.42 1.98 2.81
N GLY A 33 -6.65 2.85 2.19
CA GLY A 33 -6.52 4.25 2.58
C GLY A 33 -5.59 4.52 3.75
N LEU A 34 -5.12 3.51 4.47
CA LEU A 34 -4.12 3.65 5.53
C LEU A 34 -2.70 3.62 4.95
N TYR A 35 -1.83 4.46 5.51
CA TYR A 35 -0.40 4.34 5.22
C TYR A 35 0.21 3.24 6.08
N ILE A 36 1.00 2.40 5.44
CA ILE A 36 1.89 1.44 6.09
C ILE A 36 3.34 1.81 5.81
N ASP A 37 4.22 1.49 6.74
CA ASP A 37 5.65 1.74 6.64
C ASP A 37 6.35 0.45 6.21
N ILE A 38 7.14 0.51 5.13
CA ILE A 38 7.98 -0.60 4.66
C ILE A 38 9.37 -0.01 4.42
N GLY A 39 10.34 -0.43 5.20
CA GLY A 39 11.60 0.29 5.31
C GLY A 39 11.36 1.73 5.76
N GLU A 40 11.90 2.68 5.02
CA GLU A 40 11.71 4.11 5.27
C GLU A 40 10.67 4.75 4.33
N LEU A 41 10.01 3.96 3.47
CA LEU A 41 8.96 4.41 2.56
C LEU A 41 7.57 4.17 3.16
N LYS A 42 6.61 5.01 2.76
CA LYS A 42 5.20 4.89 3.11
C LYS A 42 4.40 4.42 1.90
N TYR A 43 3.64 3.37 2.09
CA TYR A 43 2.78 2.79 1.06
C TYR A 43 1.32 2.97 1.44
N GLN A 44 0.46 3.21 0.45
CA GLN A 44 -0.97 3.37 0.66
C GLN A 44 -1.73 2.77 -0.52
N VAL A 45 -2.56 1.79 -0.29
CA VAL A 45 -3.58 1.37 -1.25
C VAL A 45 -4.66 2.45 -1.27
N GLN A 46 -4.85 3.11 -2.42
CA GLN A 46 -5.86 4.15 -2.59
C GLN A 46 -7.24 3.54 -2.84
N LEU A 47 -7.25 2.46 -3.60
CA LEU A 47 -8.44 1.72 -3.99
C LEU A 47 -8.03 0.38 -4.57
N SER A 48 -8.84 -0.65 -4.33
CA SER A 48 -8.83 -1.88 -5.10
C SER A 48 -10.22 -2.16 -5.68
N ARG A 49 -10.29 -2.71 -6.90
CA ARG A 49 -11.56 -3.07 -7.52
C ARG A 49 -11.41 -3.96 -8.76
N ILE A 50 -12.51 -4.59 -9.12
CA ILE A 50 -12.63 -5.26 -10.42
C ILE A 50 -12.60 -4.21 -11.53
N ILE A 51 -11.85 -4.51 -12.62
CA ILE A 51 -11.77 -3.71 -13.84
C ILE A 51 -12.62 -4.40 -14.90
N ASN A 52 -13.62 -3.68 -15.41
CA ASN A 52 -14.51 -4.20 -16.45
C ASN A 52 -13.94 -3.90 -17.84
N GLN A 53 -13.41 -4.93 -18.51
CA GLN A 53 -12.83 -4.78 -19.86
C GLN A 53 -13.81 -4.27 -20.94
N HIS A 54 -15.12 -4.31 -20.67
CA HIS A 54 -16.15 -3.84 -21.61
C HIS A 54 -16.56 -2.38 -21.37
N GLU A 55 -16.16 -1.81 -20.21
CA GLU A 55 -16.40 -0.42 -19.88
C GLU A 55 -15.32 0.49 -20.48
N ARG A 56 -15.76 1.51 -21.22
CA ARG A 56 -14.86 2.43 -21.92
C ARG A 56 -13.84 3.10 -21.02
N TYR A 57 -14.24 3.46 -19.80
CA TYR A 57 -13.36 4.13 -18.83
C TYR A 57 -12.35 3.18 -18.21
N ASP A 58 -12.66 1.89 -18.13
CA ASP A 58 -11.76 0.88 -17.56
C ASP A 58 -10.74 0.37 -18.59
N GLN A 59 -11.04 0.46 -19.89
CA GLN A 59 -10.14 0.01 -20.94
C GLN A 59 -8.78 0.73 -20.94
N VAL A 60 -8.71 1.94 -20.40
CA VAL A 60 -7.43 2.68 -20.31
C VAL A 60 -6.44 1.99 -19.36
N TYR A 61 -6.94 1.27 -18.37
CA TYR A 61 -6.14 0.53 -17.38
C TYR A 61 -5.61 -0.79 -17.92
N LEU A 62 -6.16 -1.28 -19.04
CA LEU A 62 -5.75 -2.54 -19.69
C LEU A 62 -4.79 -2.32 -20.87
N LYS A 63 -4.29 -1.11 -21.05
CA LYS A 63 -3.23 -0.84 -22.03
C LYS A 63 -1.89 -1.38 -21.51
N GLY A 64 -0.99 -1.69 -22.43
CA GLY A 64 0.36 -2.14 -22.09
C GLY A 64 0.43 -3.56 -21.51
N LEU A 65 -0.61 -4.36 -21.70
CA LEU A 65 -0.55 -5.78 -21.40
C LEU A 65 0.54 -6.47 -22.21
N PRO A 66 1.28 -7.42 -21.63
CA PRO A 66 2.26 -8.22 -22.36
C PRO A 66 1.64 -8.93 -23.57
N ASP A 67 2.43 -9.09 -24.65
CA ASP A 67 2.00 -9.80 -25.85
C ASP A 67 1.54 -11.22 -25.51
N GLY A 68 0.38 -11.60 -26.01
CA GLY A 68 -0.18 -12.93 -25.77
C GLY A 68 -0.97 -13.06 -24.44
N THR A 69 -1.11 -12.00 -23.67
CA THR A 69 -1.96 -12.02 -22.47
C THR A 69 -3.41 -12.25 -22.88
N LEU A 70 -3.98 -13.38 -22.42
CA LEU A 70 -5.37 -13.72 -22.69
C LEU A 70 -6.32 -12.94 -21.75
N PRO A 71 -7.49 -12.50 -22.25
CA PRO A 71 -8.51 -11.91 -21.39
C PRO A 71 -8.97 -12.91 -20.32
N PRO A 72 -9.55 -12.43 -19.21
CA PRO A 72 -10.12 -13.28 -18.19
C PRO A 72 -11.16 -14.24 -18.76
N LYS A 73 -11.15 -15.48 -18.30
CA LYS A 73 -12.20 -16.48 -18.57
C LYS A 73 -13.49 -16.09 -17.85
N ALA A 74 -14.54 -16.91 -18.01
CA ALA A 74 -15.84 -16.66 -17.38
C ALA A 74 -15.79 -16.71 -15.83
N ASP A 75 -14.79 -17.40 -15.27
CA ASP A 75 -14.54 -17.56 -13.86
C ASP A 75 -13.37 -16.68 -13.35
N GLU A 76 -12.87 -15.78 -14.17
CA GLU A 76 -11.77 -14.87 -13.85
C GLU A 76 -12.20 -13.40 -14.03
N ALA A 77 -11.50 -12.50 -13.36
CA ALA A 77 -11.68 -11.06 -13.52
C ALA A 77 -10.35 -10.32 -13.51
N TRP A 78 -10.26 -9.21 -14.23
CA TRP A 78 -9.23 -8.22 -14.02
C TRP A 78 -9.46 -7.52 -12.69
N PHE A 79 -8.41 -7.40 -11.89
CA PHE A 79 -8.45 -6.74 -10.60
C PHE A 79 -7.32 -5.72 -10.51
N GLY A 80 -7.65 -4.48 -10.17
CA GLY A 80 -6.69 -3.39 -10.05
C GLY A 80 -6.50 -2.95 -8.62
N ILE A 81 -5.25 -2.73 -8.24
CA ILE A 81 -4.86 -2.04 -7.01
C ILE A 81 -4.16 -0.75 -7.40
N TRP A 82 -4.63 0.38 -6.88
CA TRP A 82 -3.99 1.68 -7.06
C TRP A 82 -3.14 1.99 -5.84
N LEU A 83 -1.83 1.97 -6.04
CA LEU A 83 -0.83 2.13 -5.01
C LEU A 83 -0.19 3.52 -5.06
N ARG A 84 -0.04 4.12 -3.90
CA ARG A 84 0.73 5.34 -3.69
C ARG A 84 1.95 5.01 -2.83
N VAL A 85 3.12 5.51 -3.23
CA VAL A 85 4.36 5.33 -2.49
C VAL A 85 4.98 6.69 -2.22
N GLN A 86 5.38 6.96 -0.99
CA GLN A 86 5.92 8.23 -0.58
C GLN A 86 7.24 8.07 0.17
N ASN A 87 8.25 8.82 -0.27
CA ASN A 87 9.46 9.05 0.48
C ASN A 87 9.32 10.36 1.27
N THR A 88 9.25 10.27 2.59
CA THR A 88 9.14 11.43 3.49
C THR A 88 10.49 11.85 4.07
N THR A 89 11.58 11.18 3.72
CA THR A 89 12.92 11.57 4.17
C THR A 89 13.39 12.83 3.44
N SER A 90 14.24 13.61 4.08
CA SER A 90 14.73 14.88 3.52
C SER A 90 16.00 14.72 2.68
N GLU A 91 16.70 13.59 2.78
CA GLU A 91 18.05 13.45 2.22
C GLU A 91 18.29 12.12 1.49
N LYS A 92 17.45 11.11 1.72
CA LYS A 92 17.68 9.77 1.18
C LYS A 92 16.91 9.53 -0.11
N THR A 93 17.55 8.85 -1.04
CA THR A 93 16.89 8.18 -2.16
C THR A 93 16.71 6.72 -1.80
N LEU A 94 15.50 6.19 -1.94
CA LEU A 94 15.12 4.86 -1.48
C LEU A 94 14.45 4.09 -2.62
N PRO A 95 14.76 2.79 -2.79
CA PRO A 95 14.12 1.96 -3.80
C PRO A 95 12.67 1.66 -3.42
N ALA A 96 11.75 1.82 -4.35
CA ALA A 96 10.37 1.37 -4.17
C ALA A 96 10.27 -0.15 -4.37
N ALA A 97 9.28 -0.77 -3.71
CA ALA A 97 9.02 -2.20 -3.84
C ALA A 97 8.73 -2.60 -5.29
N GLU A 98 9.17 -3.78 -5.66
CA GLU A 98 8.96 -4.41 -6.96
C GLU A 98 8.11 -5.67 -6.85
N ASP A 99 8.16 -6.34 -5.70
CA ASP A 99 7.51 -7.61 -5.46
C ASP A 99 6.20 -7.41 -4.69
N PHE A 100 5.11 -7.80 -5.32
CA PHE A 100 3.75 -7.69 -4.80
C PHE A 100 2.99 -8.99 -4.98
N MET A 101 2.06 -9.27 -4.08
CA MET A 101 1.24 -10.46 -4.14
C MET A 101 -0.13 -10.20 -3.51
N ILE A 102 -1.19 -10.77 -4.09
CA ILE A 102 -2.47 -10.92 -3.41
C ILE A 102 -2.57 -12.35 -2.91
N VAL A 103 -3.00 -12.54 -1.67
CA VAL A 103 -3.23 -13.85 -1.06
C VAL A 103 -4.65 -13.91 -0.54
N ASP A 104 -5.37 -14.99 -0.86
CA ASP A 104 -6.71 -15.23 -0.33
C ASP A 104 -6.67 -16.08 0.96
N THR A 105 -7.83 -16.29 1.61
CA THR A 105 -7.90 -17.09 2.84
C THR A 105 -7.67 -18.59 2.66
N GLN A 106 -7.51 -19.07 1.42
CA GLN A 106 -7.13 -20.44 1.08
C GLN A 106 -5.65 -20.55 0.69
N GLU A 107 -4.87 -19.48 0.95
CA GLU A 107 -3.44 -19.40 0.63
C GLU A 107 -3.16 -19.46 -0.89
N ASN A 108 -4.13 -19.12 -1.75
CA ASN A 108 -3.86 -18.94 -3.17
C ASN A 108 -3.17 -17.60 -3.39
N GLU A 109 -2.09 -17.63 -4.17
CA GLU A 109 -1.21 -16.50 -4.44
C GLU A 109 -1.42 -16.00 -5.86
N PHE A 110 -1.48 -14.66 -6.03
CA PHE A 110 -1.66 -13.99 -7.32
C PHE A 110 -0.61 -12.89 -7.45
N GLU A 111 0.21 -13.01 -8.47
CA GLU A 111 1.20 -12.01 -8.84
C GLU A 111 0.61 -10.95 -9.77
N PRO A 112 1.12 -9.70 -9.77
CA PRO A 112 0.69 -8.69 -10.70
C PRO A 112 1.14 -9.02 -12.12
N ILE A 113 0.34 -8.58 -13.10
CA ILE A 113 0.71 -8.61 -14.51
C ILE A 113 1.56 -7.37 -14.79
N GLU A 114 2.74 -7.57 -15.29
CA GLU A 114 3.66 -6.49 -15.65
C GLU A 114 3.11 -5.70 -16.83
N LEU A 115 2.69 -4.46 -16.57
CA LEU A 115 2.21 -3.53 -17.59
C LEU A 115 3.37 -2.70 -18.14
N ASP A 116 3.38 -2.45 -19.45
CA ASP A 116 4.32 -1.50 -20.06
C ASP A 116 3.96 -0.05 -19.63
N PRO A 117 4.79 0.62 -18.82
CA PRO A 117 4.50 1.97 -18.33
C PRO A 117 4.57 3.05 -19.43
N VAL A 118 5.19 2.74 -20.57
CA VAL A 118 5.19 3.64 -21.75
C VAL A 118 3.82 3.62 -22.44
N ALA A 119 3.19 2.46 -22.52
CA ALA A 119 1.88 2.29 -23.12
C ALA A 119 0.72 2.60 -22.16
N ASN A 120 0.95 2.42 -20.85
CA ASN A 120 -0.04 2.66 -19.80
C ASN A 120 0.50 3.66 -18.76
N VAL A 121 0.05 4.90 -18.88
CA VAL A 121 0.46 6.00 -17.98
C VAL A 121 -0.01 5.85 -16.53
N PHE A 122 -0.87 4.87 -16.25
CA PHE A 122 -1.32 4.54 -14.91
C PHE A 122 -0.52 3.39 -14.28
N ALA A 123 0.24 2.62 -15.09
CA ALA A 123 0.97 1.47 -14.60
C ALA A 123 1.96 1.85 -13.48
N TYR A 124 2.04 1.02 -12.47
CA TYR A 124 3.10 1.11 -11.49
C TYR A 124 4.43 0.74 -12.16
N ALA A 125 5.43 1.58 -11.98
CA ALA A 125 6.79 1.31 -12.38
C ALA A 125 7.69 1.51 -11.17
N PRO A 126 8.36 0.47 -10.69
CA PRO A 126 9.30 0.60 -9.58
C PRO A 126 10.42 1.58 -9.95
N THR A 127 10.77 2.43 -9.01
CA THR A 127 11.79 3.47 -9.19
C THR A 127 12.43 3.84 -7.87
N ASP A 128 13.60 4.43 -7.94
CA ASP A 128 14.22 5.07 -6.79
C ASP A 128 13.52 6.40 -6.49
N LEU A 129 12.92 6.51 -5.32
CA LEU A 129 12.28 7.74 -4.85
C LEU A 129 13.30 8.66 -4.18
N GLY A 130 13.51 9.84 -4.78
CA GLY A 130 14.28 10.89 -4.15
C GLY A 130 13.62 11.45 -2.88
N PRO A 131 14.33 12.32 -2.14
CA PRO A 131 13.80 12.94 -0.93
C PRO A 131 12.49 13.71 -1.19
N ASN A 132 11.51 13.57 -0.30
CA ASN A 132 10.21 14.24 -0.37
C ASN A 132 9.47 14.04 -1.71
N THR A 133 9.62 12.88 -2.33
CA THR A 133 8.93 12.54 -3.57
C THR A 133 7.82 11.50 -3.35
N ILE A 134 6.94 11.41 -4.33
CA ILE A 134 5.77 10.52 -4.31
C ILE A 134 5.58 9.86 -5.67
N VAL A 135 5.13 8.62 -5.67
CA VAL A 135 4.68 7.87 -6.87
C VAL A 135 3.21 7.51 -6.68
N PRO A 136 2.36 7.80 -7.68
CA PRO A 136 2.65 8.51 -8.92
C PRO A 136 2.96 9.99 -8.66
N ASP A 137 3.73 10.62 -9.55
CA ASP A 137 3.96 12.06 -9.51
C ASP A 137 2.62 12.80 -9.50
N SER A 138 2.50 13.81 -8.65
CA SER A 138 1.25 14.55 -8.44
C SER A 138 0.74 15.28 -9.69
N GLN A 139 1.60 15.52 -10.67
CA GLN A 139 1.26 16.17 -11.95
C GLN A 139 1.06 15.14 -13.09
N SER A 140 1.23 13.84 -12.81
CA SER A 140 0.97 12.79 -13.78
C SER A 140 -0.53 12.47 -13.88
N PRO A 141 -1.00 11.86 -14.99
CA PRO A 141 -2.39 11.42 -15.11
C PRO A 141 -2.85 10.48 -13.97
N ALA A 142 -1.95 9.65 -13.45
CA ALA A 142 -2.20 8.78 -12.31
C ALA A 142 -2.25 9.53 -10.97
N GLY A 143 -1.53 10.67 -10.86
CA GLY A 143 -1.51 11.52 -9.66
C GLY A 143 -2.63 12.55 -9.61
N GLU A 144 -3.09 13.05 -10.76
CA GLU A 144 -4.19 14.04 -10.86
C GLU A 144 -5.58 13.40 -10.97
N GLY A 145 -5.67 12.09 -11.23
CA GLY A 145 -6.91 11.37 -11.43
C GLY A 145 -7.80 11.32 -10.19
N VAL A 146 -9.01 10.79 -10.36
CA VAL A 146 -9.94 10.53 -9.25
C VAL A 146 -9.34 9.51 -8.28
N ILE A 147 -8.60 8.56 -8.80
CA ILE A 147 -7.82 7.58 -8.03
C ILE A 147 -6.35 8.00 -8.15
N GLN A 148 -5.80 8.52 -7.07
CA GLN A 148 -4.44 9.06 -7.02
C GLN A 148 -3.43 7.95 -6.67
N GLY A 149 -3.25 6.98 -7.56
CA GLY A 149 -2.38 5.84 -7.37
C GLY A 149 -1.87 5.27 -8.69
N SER A 150 -0.72 4.61 -8.68
CA SER A 150 -0.22 3.81 -9.78
C SER A 150 -0.85 2.41 -9.75
N LEU A 151 -1.21 1.91 -10.90
CA LEU A 151 -1.95 0.66 -11.06
C LEU A 151 -1.04 -0.56 -11.04
N LEU A 152 -1.35 -1.49 -10.17
CA LEU A 152 -0.95 -2.89 -10.23
C LEU A 152 -2.15 -3.70 -10.74
N LEU A 153 -1.99 -4.45 -11.83
CA LEU A 153 -3.05 -5.24 -12.45
C LEU A 153 -2.88 -6.71 -12.13
N PHE A 154 -3.94 -7.35 -11.67
CA PHE A 154 -4.00 -8.77 -11.37
C PHE A 154 -5.08 -9.47 -12.20
N LYS A 155 -5.00 -10.79 -12.28
CA LYS A 155 -6.09 -11.64 -12.76
C LYS A 155 -6.47 -12.60 -11.64
N LEU A 156 -7.64 -12.40 -11.06
CA LEU A 156 -8.16 -13.20 -9.95
C LEU A 156 -9.27 -14.12 -10.44
N THR A 157 -9.41 -15.28 -9.79
CA THR A 157 -10.58 -16.13 -9.98
C THR A 157 -11.76 -15.59 -9.17
N ASN A 158 -12.98 -15.91 -9.62
CA ASN A 158 -14.19 -15.57 -8.86
C ASN A 158 -14.23 -16.27 -7.49
N GLU A 159 -13.58 -17.43 -7.37
CA GLU A 159 -13.41 -18.13 -6.10
C GLU A 159 -12.52 -17.34 -5.15
N ALA A 160 -11.35 -16.88 -5.61
CA ALA A 160 -10.46 -16.04 -4.80
C ALA A 160 -11.16 -14.75 -4.32
N LEU A 161 -11.96 -14.11 -5.18
CA LEU A 161 -12.75 -12.94 -4.82
C LEU A 161 -13.83 -13.22 -3.75
N GLN A 162 -14.17 -14.47 -3.48
CA GLN A 162 -15.07 -14.90 -2.41
C GLN A 162 -14.34 -15.33 -1.14
N ASN A 163 -13.06 -15.71 -1.25
CA ASN A 163 -12.20 -16.16 -0.15
C ASN A 163 -11.58 -14.94 0.59
N ARG A 164 -12.41 -14.16 1.26
CA ARG A 164 -12.02 -12.90 1.94
C ARG A 164 -11.61 -13.11 3.40
N PRO A 165 -10.76 -12.20 3.95
CA PRO A 165 -10.16 -11.04 3.31
C PRO A 165 -9.13 -11.42 2.25
N LEU A 166 -8.94 -10.52 1.26
CA LEU A 166 -7.79 -10.59 0.37
C LEU A 166 -6.68 -9.75 0.98
N GLU A 167 -5.53 -10.37 1.24
CA GLU A 167 -4.35 -9.68 1.72
C GLU A 167 -3.46 -9.24 0.55
N PHE A 168 -3.20 -7.95 0.44
CA PHE A 168 -2.18 -7.44 -0.47
C PHE A 168 -0.85 -7.33 0.25
N LYS A 169 0.14 -8.09 -0.20
CA LYS A 169 1.48 -8.16 0.36
C LYS A 169 2.46 -7.34 -0.47
N ILE A 170 3.30 -6.59 0.21
CA ILE A 170 4.34 -5.73 -0.37
C ILE A 170 5.66 -6.15 0.25
N GLN A 171 6.57 -6.68 -0.55
CA GLN A 171 7.89 -7.09 -0.09
C GLN A 171 8.82 -5.87 -0.01
N SER A 172 9.52 -5.73 1.12
CA SER A 172 10.57 -4.71 1.25
C SER A 172 11.73 -5.00 0.30
N PRO A 173 12.18 -4.03 -0.51
CA PRO A 173 13.32 -4.24 -1.41
C PRO A 173 14.66 -4.33 -0.66
N GLU A 174 14.73 -3.82 0.56
CA GLU A 174 15.95 -3.79 1.36
C GLU A 174 16.03 -4.92 2.40
N ASN A 175 14.89 -5.49 2.78
CA ASN A 175 14.82 -6.51 3.82
C ASN A 175 13.78 -7.60 3.47
N ILE A 176 14.26 -8.77 3.09
CA ILE A 176 13.41 -9.91 2.70
C ILE A 176 12.51 -10.43 3.84
N GLU A 177 12.82 -10.12 5.09
CA GLU A 177 11.99 -10.50 6.25
C GLU A 177 10.87 -9.49 6.53
N GLU A 178 10.90 -8.33 5.88
CA GLU A 178 9.93 -7.26 6.07
C GLU A 178 8.88 -7.28 4.96
N VAL A 179 7.65 -7.60 5.31
CA VAL A 179 6.50 -7.62 4.42
C VAL A 179 5.41 -6.71 4.98
N GLY A 180 4.97 -5.76 4.17
CA GLY A 180 3.77 -4.98 4.45
C GLY A 180 2.53 -5.72 4.01
N ILE A 181 1.46 -5.67 4.79
CA ILE A 181 0.18 -6.34 4.51
C ILE A 181 -0.95 -5.33 4.58
N VAL A 182 -1.82 -5.34 3.58
CA VAL A 182 -3.04 -4.52 3.54
C VAL A 182 -4.23 -5.43 3.24
N ASP A 183 -5.24 -5.40 4.11
CA ASP A 183 -6.53 -6.02 3.83
C ASP A 183 -7.28 -5.17 2.80
N LEU A 184 -7.72 -5.80 1.71
CA LEU A 184 -8.43 -5.14 0.62
C LEU A 184 -9.93 -5.08 0.90
N ASP A 185 -10.54 -3.90 0.64
CA ASP A 185 -11.96 -3.59 0.92
C ASP A 185 -12.90 -4.03 -0.23
N VAL A 186 -12.75 -5.24 -0.77
CA VAL A 186 -13.52 -5.79 -1.91
C VAL A 186 -14.63 -6.73 -1.50
#